data_e28bf002bc1ca6fab6bf2d47782e4f05
#
_entry.id   e28bf002bc1ca6fab6bf2d47782e4f05
#
_cell.length_a   1.000
_cell.length_b   1.000
_cell.length_c   1.000
_cell.angle_alpha   90.00
_cell.angle_beta   90.00
_cell.angle_gamma   90.00
#
_symmetry.space_group_name_H-M   'P 1'
#
loop_
_entity.id
_entity.type
_entity.pdbx_description
1 polymer ?
#
loop_
_entity_poly.entity_id
_entity_poly.type
_entity_poly.pdbx_seq_one_letter_code
_entity_poly.pdbx_strand_id
1 'polypeptide(L)'
;MDTQDTREIIKDKLRQNFAGKIVRKDLTKKIKEGANVPVYVLEFLLGQYCSSDDPELIEKGVESVKHILADNFVRPDEAQKILSQLRQRGNYTVIDRITVKLDIKKDAYFAEFSNLGLRDVPIEEDYPAKFDRLLCGGIWCIIQLNYEFDDEDYRSVNPIQIAKLTPIQMPHIDIEELKAGRKAFSQEEWLDVMLRSTGMEPDALTEREKWLLLARMLPLVENNFNMCELGPRSTGKSHLYKEISPNSILVSGGQTTVANLFYNMGSKTVGLVGMWDCVAFDEVAGIKFRDKDGVQIMKDYMASGSFARGKEAVSYTHLRAHET
;
A
#
# COMPACT_ATOMS: atom_id res chain seq x y z
N MET A 1 0.03 -4.86 38.30
CA MET A 1 -0.42 -5.86 37.32
C MET A 1 0.82 -6.26 36.55
N ASP A 2 1.08 -7.55 36.40
CA ASP A 2 2.26 -8.00 35.65
C ASP A 2 2.04 -7.69 34.16
N THR A 3 3.10 -7.29 33.47
CA THR A 3 3.04 -6.92 32.02
C THR A 3 2.47 -8.08 31.18
N GLN A 4 2.66 -9.31 31.66
CA GLN A 4 2.17 -10.51 31.00
C GLN A 4 0.65 -10.66 31.12
N ASP A 5 0.07 -10.30 32.27
CA ASP A 5 -1.39 -10.29 32.48
C ASP A 5 -2.08 -9.26 31.58
N THR A 6 -1.47 -8.08 31.42
CA THR A 6 -2.02 -7.02 30.58
C THR A 6 -2.05 -7.42 29.08
N ARG A 7 -1.02 -8.11 28.60
CA ARG A 7 -0.98 -8.62 27.22
C ARG A 7 -2.10 -9.63 26.95
N GLU A 8 -2.34 -10.57 27.83
CA GLU A 8 -3.39 -11.58 27.64
C GLU A 8 -4.78 -10.93 27.68
N ILE A 9 -5.00 -9.96 28.56
CA ILE A 9 -6.27 -9.21 28.62
C ILE A 9 -6.53 -8.47 27.28
N ILE A 10 -5.52 -7.77 26.74
CA ILE A 10 -5.64 -7.07 25.46
C ILE A 10 -5.92 -8.06 24.32
N LYS A 11 -5.24 -9.20 24.32
CA LYS A 11 -5.40 -10.25 23.32
C LYS A 11 -6.82 -10.85 23.33
N ASP A 12 -7.35 -11.11 24.51
CA ASP A 12 -8.72 -11.62 24.64
C ASP A 12 -9.76 -10.59 24.22
N LYS A 13 -9.59 -9.31 24.57
CA LYS A 13 -10.43 -8.22 24.09
C LYS A 13 -10.39 -8.09 22.57
N LEU A 14 -9.21 -8.22 21.95
CA LEU A 14 -9.05 -8.18 20.51
C LEU A 14 -9.80 -9.35 19.85
N ARG A 15 -9.65 -10.58 20.37
CA ARG A 15 -10.35 -11.77 19.85
C ARG A 15 -11.87 -11.63 19.91
N GLN A 16 -12.38 -11.06 21.01
CA GLN A 16 -13.82 -10.88 21.22
C GLN A 16 -14.41 -9.80 20.32
N ASN A 17 -13.70 -8.69 20.10
CA ASN A 17 -14.23 -7.51 19.42
C ASN A 17 -13.80 -7.38 17.97
N PHE A 18 -12.74 -8.07 17.55
CA PHE A 18 -12.16 -7.98 16.21
C PHE A 18 -11.84 -9.39 15.65
N ALA A 19 -12.73 -10.35 15.85
CA ALA A 19 -12.56 -11.72 15.36
C ALA A 19 -12.34 -11.74 13.83
N GLY A 20 -11.33 -12.51 13.40
CA GLY A 20 -10.97 -12.62 11.98
C GLY A 20 -10.26 -11.41 11.36
N LYS A 21 -10.00 -10.35 12.16
CA LYS A 21 -9.30 -9.13 11.72
C LYS A 21 -7.93 -8.95 12.37
N ILE A 22 -7.50 -9.92 13.18
CA ILE A 22 -6.23 -9.88 13.89
C ILE A 22 -5.18 -10.60 13.07
N VAL A 23 -4.03 -9.95 12.90
CA VAL A 23 -2.88 -10.51 12.20
C VAL A 23 -1.71 -10.73 13.16
N ARG A 24 -1.08 -11.87 13.04
CA ARG A 24 0.12 -12.26 13.80
C ARG A 24 1.35 -11.57 13.19
N LYS A 25 1.73 -10.40 13.74
CA LYS A 25 2.89 -9.62 13.27
C LYS A 25 4.24 -10.34 13.44
N ASP A 26 4.35 -11.25 14.40
CA ASP A 26 5.53 -12.08 14.60
C ASP A 26 5.81 -13.02 13.41
N LEU A 27 4.77 -13.43 12.69
CA LEU A 27 4.89 -14.30 11.52
C LEU A 27 5.40 -13.55 10.28
N THR A 28 5.16 -12.25 10.18
CA THR A 28 5.63 -11.45 9.04
C THR A 28 7.14 -11.48 8.90
N LYS A 29 7.88 -11.48 10.03
CA LYS A 29 9.34 -11.58 10.03
C LYS A 29 9.83 -12.90 9.46
N LYS A 30 9.14 -14.01 9.77
CA LYS A 30 9.49 -15.37 9.29
C LYS A 30 9.33 -15.54 7.77
N ILE A 31 8.47 -14.73 7.16
CA ILE A 31 8.16 -14.81 5.73
C ILE A 31 8.97 -13.79 4.94
N LYS A 32 9.28 -12.62 5.52
CA LYS A 32 9.95 -11.50 4.84
C LYS A 32 11.41 -11.78 4.47
N GLU A 33 12.04 -12.81 5.03
CA GLU A 33 13.39 -13.24 4.69
C GLU A 33 13.43 -13.70 3.22
N GLY A 34 13.85 -12.77 2.33
CA GLY A 34 14.03 -13.04 0.89
C GLY A 34 12.93 -12.54 -0.05
N ALA A 35 11.83 -11.97 0.45
CA ALA A 35 10.76 -11.41 -0.39
C ALA A 35 10.69 -9.88 -0.27
N ASN A 36 10.83 -9.17 -1.39
CA ASN A 36 10.65 -7.71 -1.44
C ASN A 36 9.16 -7.33 -1.58
N VAL A 37 8.34 -7.92 -0.72
CA VAL A 37 6.88 -7.75 -0.67
C VAL A 37 6.54 -6.75 0.44
N PRO A 38 5.63 -5.79 0.21
CA PRO A 38 5.16 -4.91 1.28
C PRO A 38 4.53 -5.70 2.43
N VAL A 39 4.75 -5.24 3.67
CA VAL A 39 4.28 -5.96 4.87
C VAL A 39 2.76 -6.14 4.87
N TYR A 40 2.01 -5.15 4.43
CA TYR A 40 0.54 -5.24 4.39
C TYR A 40 0.02 -6.31 3.42
N VAL A 41 0.78 -6.66 2.36
CA VAL A 41 0.46 -7.80 1.47
C VAL A 41 0.64 -9.11 2.21
N LEU A 42 1.75 -9.24 2.98
CA LEU A 42 1.99 -10.39 3.84
C LEU A 42 0.91 -10.55 4.90
N GLU A 43 0.52 -9.46 5.53
CA GLU A 43 -0.51 -9.45 6.56
C GLU A 43 -1.87 -9.89 6.05
N PHE A 44 -2.22 -9.49 4.84
CA PHE A 44 -3.44 -9.95 4.18
C PHE A 44 -3.44 -11.47 3.98
N LEU A 45 -2.35 -12.02 3.46
CA LEU A 45 -2.20 -13.47 3.28
C LEU A 45 -2.18 -14.22 4.62
N LEU A 46 -1.44 -13.71 5.60
CA LEU A 46 -1.41 -14.29 6.94
C LEU A 46 -2.79 -14.26 7.61
N GLY A 47 -3.56 -13.20 7.42
CA GLY A 47 -4.94 -13.12 7.92
C GLY A 47 -5.85 -14.21 7.33
N GLN A 48 -5.59 -14.61 6.07
CA GLN A 48 -6.36 -15.66 5.41
C GLN A 48 -5.93 -17.09 5.82
N TYR A 49 -4.63 -17.33 5.98
CA TYR A 49 -4.07 -18.67 6.16
C TYR A 49 -3.62 -19.00 7.58
N CYS A 50 -3.43 -18.00 8.44
CA CYS A 50 -2.89 -18.14 9.79
C CYS A 50 -3.82 -17.55 10.87
N SER A 51 -5.12 -17.67 10.70
CA SER A 51 -6.14 -17.15 11.63
C SER A 51 -6.37 -18.06 12.86
N SER A 52 -5.81 -19.27 12.86
CA SER A 52 -5.90 -20.22 13.98
C SER A 52 -4.87 -19.92 15.07
N ASP A 53 -5.16 -20.36 16.29
CA ASP A 53 -4.18 -20.37 17.41
C ASP A 53 -3.44 -21.71 17.54
N ASP A 54 -3.82 -22.72 16.76
CA ASP A 54 -3.17 -24.03 16.74
C ASP A 54 -1.79 -23.93 16.06
N PRO A 55 -0.69 -24.28 16.76
CA PRO A 55 0.66 -24.20 16.22
C PRO A 55 0.88 -24.97 14.91
N GLU A 56 0.26 -26.16 14.77
CA GLU A 56 0.40 -26.96 13.55
C GLU A 56 -0.32 -26.32 12.35
N LEU A 57 -1.51 -25.74 12.60
CA LEU A 57 -2.26 -25.03 11.57
C LEU A 57 -1.54 -23.72 11.15
N ILE A 58 -0.94 -23.04 12.12
CA ILE A 58 -0.13 -21.84 11.84
C ILE A 58 1.08 -22.19 10.98
N GLU A 59 1.80 -23.26 11.30
CA GLU A 59 2.97 -23.68 10.53
C GLU A 59 2.61 -24.03 9.08
N LYS A 60 1.55 -24.82 8.88
CA LYS A 60 1.01 -25.11 7.55
C LYS A 60 0.54 -23.84 6.81
N GLY A 61 -0.08 -22.90 7.52
CA GLY A 61 -0.49 -21.61 6.96
C GLY A 61 0.72 -20.79 6.50
N VAL A 62 1.77 -20.70 7.29
CA VAL A 62 3.02 -20.01 6.93
C VAL A 62 3.67 -20.62 5.71
N GLU A 63 3.73 -21.95 5.62
CA GLU A 63 4.24 -22.65 4.43
C GLU A 63 3.38 -22.35 3.20
N SER A 64 2.06 -22.37 3.33
CA SER A 64 1.14 -22.01 2.24
C SER A 64 1.38 -20.57 1.75
N VAL A 65 1.54 -19.61 2.66
CA VAL A 65 1.84 -18.22 2.29
C VAL A 65 3.19 -18.11 1.58
N LYS A 66 4.23 -18.83 2.04
CA LYS A 66 5.54 -18.87 1.36
C LYS A 66 5.42 -19.40 -0.06
N HIS A 67 4.67 -20.49 -0.27
CA HIS A 67 4.42 -21.07 -1.60
C HIS A 67 3.65 -20.09 -2.50
N ILE A 68 2.58 -19.48 -2.00
CA ILE A 68 1.80 -18.49 -2.76
C ILE A 68 2.68 -17.33 -3.20
N LEU A 69 3.55 -16.84 -2.32
CA LEU A 69 4.47 -15.75 -2.69
C LEU A 69 5.54 -16.20 -3.66
N ALA A 70 6.09 -17.40 -3.50
CA ALA A 70 7.10 -17.93 -4.41
C ALA A 70 6.56 -18.14 -5.82
N ASP A 71 5.31 -18.59 -5.93
CA ASP A 71 4.70 -18.93 -7.21
C ASP A 71 4.04 -17.73 -7.90
N ASN A 72 3.45 -16.82 -7.13
CA ASN A 72 2.55 -15.80 -7.68
C ASN A 72 3.08 -14.37 -7.57
N PHE A 73 4.01 -14.08 -6.63
CA PHE A 73 4.53 -12.72 -6.48
C PHE A 73 5.46 -12.37 -7.64
N VAL A 74 5.09 -11.33 -8.39
CA VAL A 74 5.86 -10.90 -9.55
C VAL A 74 7.08 -10.12 -9.11
N ARG A 75 8.26 -10.63 -9.44
CA ARG A 75 9.51 -9.89 -9.37
C ARG A 75 9.80 -9.30 -10.75
N PRO A 76 10.21 -8.03 -10.85
CA PRO A 76 10.45 -7.40 -12.15
C PRO A 76 11.45 -8.14 -13.05
N ASP A 77 12.45 -8.80 -12.45
CA ASP A 77 13.46 -9.61 -13.14
C ASP A 77 12.93 -10.97 -13.64
N GLU A 78 11.81 -11.45 -13.08
CA GLU A 78 11.16 -12.70 -13.48
C GLU A 78 9.97 -12.50 -14.43
N ALA A 79 9.62 -11.26 -14.77
CA ALA A 79 8.42 -10.93 -15.55
C ALA A 79 8.34 -11.71 -16.87
N GLN A 80 9.42 -11.82 -17.63
CA GLN A 80 9.43 -12.55 -18.90
C GLN A 80 9.23 -14.06 -18.73
N LYS A 81 9.72 -14.63 -17.64
CA LYS A 81 9.51 -16.04 -17.30
C LYS A 81 8.02 -16.30 -16.99
N ILE A 82 7.40 -15.42 -16.22
CA ILE A 82 5.96 -15.52 -15.90
C ILE A 82 5.11 -15.38 -17.16
N LEU A 83 5.40 -14.43 -18.05
CA LEU A 83 4.71 -14.28 -19.32
C LEU A 83 4.84 -15.51 -20.23
N SER A 84 6.03 -16.12 -20.28
CA SER A 84 6.23 -17.38 -20.99
C SER A 84 5.41 -18.53 -20.40
N GLN A 85 5.32 -18.62 -19.07
CA GLN A 85 4.50 -19.63 -18.40
C GLN A 85 3.00 -19.39 -18.62
N LEU A 86 2.56 -18.14 -18.59
CA LEU A 86 1.18 -17.75 -18.90
C LEU A 86 0.80 -18.19 -20.32
N ARG A 87 1.66 -17.91 -21.30
CA ARG A 87 1.44 -18.36 -22.69
C ARG A 87 1.36 -19.88 -22.82
N GLN A 88 2.23 -20.62 -22.11
CA GLN A 88 2.28 -22.09 -22.19
C GLN A 88 1.09 -22.77 -21.52
N ARG A 89 0.64 -22.21 -20.39
CA ARG A 89 -0.42 -22.81 -19.55
C ARG A 89 -1.83 -22.30 -19.91
N GLY A 90 -1.92 -21.20 -20.66
CA GLY A 90 -3.18 -20.51 -20.95
C GLY A 90 -3.74 -19.68 -19.79
N ASN A 91 -3.30 -19.96 -18.55
CA ASN A 91 -3.69 -19.17 -17.38
C ASN A 91 -2.54 -19.10 -16.37
N TYR A 92 -2.53 -18.03 -15.57
CA TYR A 92 -1.57 -17.85 -14.48
C TYR A 92 -2.11 -16.86 -13.45
N THR A 93 -1.85 -17.12 -12.16
CA THR A 93 -2.21 -16.19 -11.09
C THR A 93 -0.99 -15.40 -10.69
N VAL A 94 -1.11 -14.08 -10.60
CA VAL A 94 -0.04 -13.16 -10.20
C VAL A 94 -0.45 -12.31 -9.02
N ILE A 95 0.52 -11.92 -8.20
CA ILE A 95 0.39 -10.88 -7.18
C ILE A 95 1.20 -9.70 -7.67
N ASP A 96 0.52 -8.64 -8.10
CA ASP A 96 1.14 -7.43 -8.60
C ASP A 96 0.32 -6.20 -8.22
N ARG A 97 0.93 -5.04 -8.32
CA ARG A 97 0.25 -3.76 -8.20
C ARG A 97 -0.20 -3.31 -9.56
N ILE A 98 -1.49 -2.98 -9.68
CA ILE A 98 -2.08 -2.49 -10.91
C ILE A 98 -2.66 -1.10 -10.77
N THR A 99 -2.60 -0.33 -11.85
CA THR A 99 -3.31 0.92 -12.06
C THR A 99 -4.20 0.79 -13.26
N VAL A 100 -5.30 1.54 -13.29
CA VAL A 100 -6.26 1.52 -14.40
C VAL A 100 -6.39 2.91 -14.99
N LYS A 101 -6.51 2.96 -16.31
CA LYS A 101 -6.72 4.21 -17.07
C LYS A 101 -7.92 4.04 -17.98
N LEU A 102 -8.69 5.11 -18.13
CA LEU A 102 -9.73 5.21 -19.16
C LEU A 102 -9.10 5.72 -20.46
N ASP A 103 -9.19 4.94 -21.52
CA ASP A 103 -8.92 5.40 -22.87
C ASP A 103 -10.22 5.97 -23.46
N ILE A 104 -10.32 7.31 -23.48
CA ILE A 104 -11.50 8.04 -23.95
C ILE A 104 -11.80 7.76 -25.45
N LYS A 105 -10.78 7.42 -26.25
CA LYS A 105 -10.97 7.15 -27.67
C LYS A 105 -11.61 5.79 -27.93
N LYS A 106 -11.29 4.84 -27.07
CA LYS A 106 -11.79 3.47 -27.14
C LYS A 106 -13.01 3.26 -26.26
N ASP A 107 -13.35 4.25 -25.41
CA ASP A 107 -14.38 4.16 -24.37
C ASP A 107 -14.24 2.88 -23.51
N ALA A 108 -13.00 2.60 -23.08
CA ALA A 108 -12.66 1.37 -22.38
C ALA A 108 -11.56 1.60 -21.33
N TYR A 109 -11.60 0.77 -20.29
CA TYR A 109 -10.59 0.77 -19.25
C TYR A 109 -9.46 -0.22 -19.55
N PHE A 110 -8.23 0.20 -19.22
CA PHE A 110 -7.03 -0.61 -19.40
C PHE A 110 -6.19 -0.62 -18.13
N ALA A 111 -5.73 -1.81 -17.76
CA ALA A 111 -4.86 -2.01 -16.60
C ALA A 111 -3.38 -1.98 -17.00
N GLU A 112 -2.56 -1.40 -16.14
CA GLU A 112 -1.10 -1.43 -16.19
C GLU A 112 -0.57 -2.17 -14.96
N PHE A 113 0.34 -3.12 -15.17
CA PHE A 113 0.98 -3.94 -14.14
C PHE A 113 2.36 -3.39 -13.81
N SER A 114 2.59 -3.10 -12.53
CA SER A 114 3.82 -2.42 -12.10
C SER A 114 5.07 -3.29 -12.23
N ASN A 115 5.00 -4.56 -11.79
CA ASN A 115 6.15 -5.46 -11.78
C ASN A 115 6.18 -6.35 -13.03
N LEU A 116 5.03 -6.83 -13.50
CA LEU A 116 4.94 -7.64 -14.71
C LEU A 116 5.24 -6.83 -15.97
N GLY A 117 5.13 -5.49 -15.88
CA GLY A 117 5.46 -4.56 -16.98
C GLY A 117 4.45 -4.57 -18.13
N LEU A 118 3.29 -5.20 -17.95
CA LEU A 118 2.21 -5.19 -18.94
C LEU A 118 1.51 -3.83 -18.93
N ARG A 119 1.12 -3.40 -20.13
CA ARG A 119 0.33 -2.19 -20.35
C ARG A 119 -0.84 -2.52 -21.27
N ASP A 120 -1.86 -1.69 -21.17
CA ASP A 120 -3.05 -1.78 -22.04
C ASP A 120 -3.75 -3.14 -22.00
N VAL A 121 -3.78 -3.77 -20.81
CA VAL A 121 -4.56 -5.00 -20.59
C VAL A 121 -6.02 -4.62 -20.36
N PRO A 122 -6.98 -5.12 -21.18
CA PRO A 122 -8.39 -4.80 -20.98
C PRO A 122 -8.89 -5.22 -19.60
N ILE A 123 -9.72 -4.38 -18.98
CA ILE A 123 -10.35 -4.65 -17.68
C ILE A 123 -11.80 -4.21 -17.72
N GLU A 124 -12.68 -5.02 -17.13
CA GLU A 124 -14.10 -4.72 -17.02
C GLU A 124 -14.33 -3.45 -16.19
N GLU A 125 -15.30 -2.63 -16.60
CA GLU A 125 -15.63 -1.35 -15.96
C GLU A 125 -16.17 -1.47 -14.53
N ASP A 126 -16.68 -2.64 -14.16
CA ASP A 126 -17.12 -2.95 -12.81
C ASP A 126 -15.99 -2.85 -11.76
N TYR A 127 -14.74 -3.15 -12.14
CA TYR A 127 -13.60 -3.09 -11.22
C TYR A 127 -13.24 -1.66 -10.84
N PRO A 128 -13.00 -0.71 -11.76
CA PRO A 128 -12.74 0.67 -11.37
C PRO A 128 -13.96 1.37 -10.76
N ALA A 129 -15.20 0.98 -11.10
CA ALA A 129 -16.39 1.50 -10.46
C ALA A 129 -16.50 1.05 -8.99
N LYS A 130 -16.07 -0.17 -8.68
CA LYS A 130 -16.08 -0.73 -7.32
C LYS A 130 -14.85 -0.34 -6.52
N PHE A 131 -13.72 -0.11 -7.17
CA PHE A 131 -12.43 0.18 -6.55
C PHE A 131 -11.79 1.40 -7.21
N ASP A 132 -12.25 2.58 -6.84
CA ASP A 132 -11.84 3.88 -7.40
C ASP A 132 -10.33 4.12 -7.28
N ARG A 133 -9.66 3.53 -6.28
CA ARG A 133 -8.19 3.59 -6.15
C ARG A 133 -7.42 2.93 -7.30
N LEU A 134 -8.04 2.08 -8.07
CA LEU A 134 -7.44 1.59 -9.32
C LEU A 134 -7.12 2.75 -10.27
N LEU A 135 -7.95 3.80 -10.26
CA LEU A 135 -7.77 5.01 -11.07
C LEU A 135 -6.80 6.02 -10.42
N CYS A 136 -6.56 5.89 -9.11
CA CYS A 136 -5.79 6.84 -8.31
C CYS A 136 -4.59 6.17 -7.63
N GLY A 137 -3.50 5.94 -8.37
CA GLY A 137 -2.26 5.41 -7.79
C GLY A 137 -2.15 3.88 -7.75
N GLY A 138 -3.24 3.15 -7.95
CA GLY A 138 -3.26 1.69 -8.05
C GLY A 138 -3.24 0.96 -6.71
N ILE A 139 -3.56 -0.33 -6.76
CA ILE A 139 -3.62 -1.24 -5.61
C ILE A 139 -2.92 -2.56 -5.90
N TRP A 140 -2.46 -3.21 -4.84
CA TRP A 140 -1.99 -4.59 -4.91
C TRP A 140 -3.17 -5.55 -5.02
N CYS A 141 -3.08 -6.49 -5.96
CA CYS A 141 -4.13 -7.46 -6.24
C CYS A 141 -3.56 -8.85 -6.43
N ILE A 142 -4.39 -9.86 -6.13
CA ILE A 142 -4.25 -11.20 -6.67
C ILE A 142 -5.04 -11.24 -7.97
N ILE A 143 -4.38 -11.52 -9.07
CA ILE A 143 -4.95 -11.39 -10.41
C ILE A 143 -4.78 -12.70 -11.15
N GLN A 144 -5.90 -13.26 -11.61
CA GLN A 144 -5.90 -14.40 -12.50
C GLN A 144 -5.90 -13.89 -13.94
N LEU A 145 -4.86 -14.24 -14.69
CA LEU A 145 -4.70 -13.89 -16.09
C LEU A 145 -5.01 -15.09 -16.96
N ASN A 146 -5.67 -14.85 -18.08
CA ASN A 146 -5.84 -15.79 -19.18
C ASN A 146 -5.02 -15.31 -20.38
N TYR A 147 -4.55 -16.25 -21.18
CA TYR A 147 -3.84 -15.99 -22.43
C TYR A 147 -4.58 -16.66 -23.59
N GLU A 148 -5.14 -15.85 -24.47
CA GLU A 148 -5.87 -16.27 -25.66
C GLU A 148 -5.29 -15.51 -26.85
N PHE A 149 -4.58 -16.20 -27.72
CA PHE A 149 -3.99 -15.58 -28.90
C PHE A 149 -4.82 -15.94 -30.13
N ASP A 150 -5.32 -14.91 -30.83
CA ASP A 150 -6.04 -15.07 -32.09
C ASP A 150 -5.11 -14.69 -33.24
N ASP A 151 -4.82 -15.63 -34.12
CA ASP A 151 -3.96 -15.45 -35.29
C ASP A 151 -4.60 -14.51 -36.34
N GLU A 152 -5.94 -14.44 -36.39
CA GLU A 152 -6.65 -13.61 -37.38
C GLU A 152 -6.73 -12.15 -36.94
N ASP A 153 -6.80 -11.89 -35.62
CA ASP A 153 -6.98 -10.53 -35.07
C ASP A 153 -5.86 -10.08 -34.10
N TYR A 154 -4.63 -10.61 -34.30
CA TYR A 154 -3.51 -10.35 -33.40
C TYR A 154 -3.09 -8.88 -33.23
N ARG A 155 -3.56 -7.99 -34.09
CA ARG A 155 -3.22 -6.56 -34.06
C ARG A 155 -4.19 -5.72 -33.24
N SER A 156 -5.41 -6.18 -33.04
CA SER A 156 -6.47 -5.39 -32.43
C SER A 156 -6.78 -5.84 -31.00
N VAL A 157 -6.55 -7.10 -30.64
CA VAL A 157 -6.89 -7.65 -29.34
C VAL A 157 -5.65 -8.00 -28.54
N ASN A 158 -5.61 -7.54 -27.28
CA ASN A 158 -4.55 -7.96 -26.34
C ASN A 158 -4.78 -9.42 -25.97
N PRO A 159 -3.81 -10.34 -26.20
CA PRO A 159 -3.96 -11.76 -25.90
C PRO A 159 -4.07 -12.06 -24.39
N ILE A 160 -3.76 -11.08 -23.53
CA ILE A 160 -3.83 -11.24 -22.09
C ILE A 160 -5.10 -10.55 -21.59
N GLN A 161 -5.89 -11.31 -20.82
CA GLN A 161 -7.14 -10.86 -20.23
C GLN A 161 -7.13 -11.08 -18.72
N ILE A 162 -7.78 -10.20 -17.98
CA ILE A 162 -8.00 -10.34 -16.54
C ILE A 162 -9.27 -11.18 -16.32
N ALA A 163 -9.08 -12.44 -15.92
CA ALA A 163 -10.21 -13.33 -15.62
C ALA A 163 -10.80 -13.04 -14.23
N LYS A 164 -9.96 -12.69 -13.25
CA LYS A 164 -10.40 -12.34 -11.89
C LYS A 164 -9.40 -11.41 -11.23
N LEU A 165 -9.92 -10.43 -10.50
CA LEU A 165 -9.13 -9.50 -9.72
C LEU A 165 -9.64 -9.47 -8.29
N THR A 166 -8.74 -9.69 -7.32
CA THR A 166 -9.03 -9.63 -5.89
C THR A 166 -8.08 -8.64 -5.24
N PRO A 167 -8.56 -7.47 -4.80
CA PRO A 167 -7.74 -6.51 -4.08
C PRO A 167 -7.19 -7.10 -2.79
N ILE A 168 -5.91 -6.85 -2.52
CA ILE A 168 -5.26 -7.22 -1.27
C ILE A 168 -5.56 -6.20 -0.17
N GLN A 169 -5.87 -4.97 -0.55
CA GLN A 169 -6.26 -3.91 0.36
C GLN A 169 -7.77 -3.94 0.57
N MET A 170 -8.22 -3.84 1.82
CA MET A 170 -9.65 -3.72 2.10
C MET A 170 -10.14 -2.36 1.56
N PRO A 171 -11.01 -2.35 0.55
CA PRO A 171 -11.52 -1.11 -0.03
C PRO A 171 -12.50 -0.39 0.91
N HIS A 172 -13.00 -1.09 1.93
CA HIS A 172 -14.03 -0.59 2.84
C HIS A 172 -13.70 -0.94 4.28
N ILE A 173 -13.65 0.08 5.14
CA ILE A 173 -13.50 -0.09 6.59
C ILE A 173 -14.87 0.16 7.19
N ASP A 174 -15.39 -0.80 7.96
CA ASP A 174 -16.57 -0.58 8.79
C ASP A 174 -16.18 0.25 10.02
N ILE A 175 -16.42 1.56 9.93
CA ILE A 175 -16.09 2.52 10.98
C ILE A 175 -16.94 2.29 12.23
N GLU A 176 -18.19 1.89 12.07
CA GLU A 176 -19.08 1.66 13.21
C GLU A 176 -18.67 0.42 14.00
N GLU A 177 -18.27 -0.65 13.32
CA GLU A 177 -17.67 -1.82 13.96
C GLU A 177 -16.37 -1.47 14.69
N LEU A 178 -15.49 -0.67 14.06
CA LEU A 178 -14.27 -0.19 14.69
C LEU A 178 -14.55 0.64 15.95
N LYS A 179 -15.51 1.57 15.89
CA LYS A 179 -15.93 2.37 17.03
C LYS A 179 -16.54 1.51 18.14
N ALA A 180 -17.35 0.52 17.79
CA ALA A 180 -17.96 -0.39 18.75
C ALA A 180 -16.89 -1.22 19.46
N GLY A 181 -15.98 -1.85 18.71
CA GLY A 181 -14.89 -2.63 19.26
C GLY A 181 -13.92 -1.80 20.13
N ARG A 182 -13.64 -0.55 19.72
CA ARG A 182 -12.79 0.38 20.47
C ARG A 182 -13.29 0.63 21.90
N LYS A 183 -14.60 0.63 22.14
CA LYS A 183 -15.20 0.88 23.46
C LYS A 183 -14.80 -0.16 24.53
N ALA A 184 -14.38 -1.34 24.11
CA ALA A 184 -13.94 -2.39 25.06
C ALA A 184 -12.54 -2.14 25.66
N PHE A 185 -11.80 -1.16 25.14
CA PHE A 185 -10.42 -0.85 25.52
C PHE A 185 -10.31 0.46 26.26
N SER A 186 -9.44 0.51 27.28
CA SER A 186 -9.01 1.77 27.89
C SER A 186 -8.18 2.58 26.86
N GLN A 187 -7.88 3.83 27.20
CA GLN A 187 -7.01 4.65 26.35
C GLN A 187 -5.59 4.08 26.24
N GLU A 188 -5.04 3.59 27.36
CA GLU A 188 -3.70 2.99 27.39
C GLU A 188 -3.64 1.68 26.60
N GLU A 189 -4.61 0.78 26.83
CA GLU A 189 -4.71 -0.47 26.06
C GLU A 189 -4.84 -0.20 24.56
N TRP A 190 -5.62 0.80 24.17
CA TRP A 190 -5.79 1.14 22.76
C TRP A 190 -4.52 1.75 22.15
N LEU A 191 -3.78 2.55 22.90
CA LEU A 191 -2.47 3.07 22.48
C LEU A 191 -1.51 1.90 22.19
N ASP A 192 -1.50 0.89 23.06
CA ASP A 192 -0.70 -0.31 22.88
C ASP A 192 -1.14 -1.13 21.64
N VAL A 193 -2.44 -1.25 21.40
CA VAL A 193 -2.99 -1.89 20.19
C VAL A 193 -2.55 -1.15 18.94
N MET A 194 -2.64 0.18 18.93
CA MET A 194 -2.23 1.00 17.78
C MET A 194 -0.74 0.82 17.47
N LEU A 195 0.13 0.86 18.49
CA LEU A 195 1.57 0.65 18.31
C LEU A 195 1.89 -0.78 17.82
N ARG A 196 1.25 -1.79 18.38
CA ARG A 196 1.42 -3.18 17.91
C ARG A 196 0.93 -3.36 16.47
N SER A 197 -0.12 -2.64 16.07
CA SER A 197 -0.59 -2.65 14.68
C SER A 197 0.47 -2.11 13.69
N THR A 198 1.37 -1.26 14.16
CA THR A 198 2.52 -0.81 13.35
C THR A 198 3.76 -1.71 13.45
N GLY A 199 3.66 -2.81 14.20
CA GLY A 199 4.76 -3.75 14.42
C GLY A 199 5.75 -3.31 15.52
N MET A 200 5.39 -2.31 16.33
CA MET A 200 6.18 -1.85 17.47
C MET A 200 5.75 -2.58 18.75
N GLU A 201 6.69 -2.87 19.65
CA GLU A 201 6.41 -3.45 20.96
C GLU A 201 6.37 -2.33 22.02
N PRO A 202 5.20 -2.06 22.62
CA PRO A 202 5.04 -0.94 23.55
C PRO A 202 5.51 -1.22 24.98
N ASP A 203 5.73 -2.48 25.39
CA ASP A 203 5.92 -2.84 26.80
C ASP A 203 7.18 -2.23 27.44
N ALA A 204 8.23 -1.99 26.64
CA ALA A 204 9.47 -1.37 27.12
C ALA A 204 9.46 0.15 27.01
N LEU A 205 8.35 0.74 26.55
CA LEU A 205 8.26 2.18 26.28
C LEU A 205 7.53 2.91 27.42
N THR A 206 8.04 4.09 27.74
CA THR A 206 7.32 5.03 28.60
C THR A 206 6.07 5.57 27.88
N GLU A 207 5.08 6.04 28.62
CA GLU A 207 3.86 6.62 28.05
C GLU A 207 4.18 7.75 27.04
N ARG A 208 5.14 8.60 27.37
CA ARG A 208 5.59 9.69 26.47
C ARG A 208 6.16 9.14 25.16
N GLU A 209 6.97 8.10 25.22
CA GLU A 209 7.55 7.46 24.02
C GLU A 209 6.45 6.85 23.15
N LYS A 210 5.46 6.19 23.76
CA LYS A 210 4.30 5.65 23.04
C LYS A 210 3.56 6.74 22.26
N TRP A 211 3.27 7.87 22.90
CA TRP A 211 2.62 9.02 22.24
C TRP A 211 3.47 9.64 21.13
N LEU A 212 4.78 9.76 21.32
CA LEU A 212 5.70 10.26 20.30
C LEU A 212 5.78 9.33 19.08
N LEU A 213 5.75 8.02 19.30
CA LEU A 213 5.72 7.03 18.22
C LEU A 213 4.38 7.06 17.47
N LEU A 214 3.26 7.22 18.19
CA LEU A 214 1.94 7.37 17.57
C LEU A 214 1.87 8.67 16.74
N ALA A 215 2.48 9.75 17.21
CA ALA A 215 2.50 11.03 16.49
C ALA A 215 3.16 10.93 15.11
N ARG A 216 4.03 9.96 14.86
CA ARG A 216 4.61 9.68 13.53
C ARG A 216 3.55 9.32 12.49
N MET A 217 2.36 8.85 12.92
CA MET A 217 1.27 8.46 12.02
C MET A 217 0.39 9.65 11.62
N LEU A 218 0.55 10.83 12.24
CA LEU A 218 -0.27 12.00 11.93
C LEU A 218 -0.27 12.37 10.44
N PRO A 219 0.87 12.34 9.70
CA PRO A 219 0.84 12.62 8.26
C PRO A 219 0.03 11.63 7.42
N LEU A 220 -0.31 10.46 7.97
CA LEU A 220 -1.15 9.45 7.29
C LEU A 220 -2.65 9.69 7.46
N VAL A 221 -3.04 10.50 8.45
CA VAL A 221 -4.45 10.68 8.86
C VAL A 221 -4.93 12.13 8.85
N GLU A 222 -3.99 13.09 8.96
CA GLU A 222 -4.31 14.52 8.98
C GLU A 222 -4.00 15.17 7.62
N ASN A 223 -4.95 15.96 7.14
CA ASN A 223 -4.80 16.66 5.87
C ASN A 223 -3.74 17.77 5.96
N ASN A 224 -2.87 17.84 4.95
CA ASN A 224 -1.78 18.82 4.83
C ASN A 224 -0.87 18.90 6.07
N PHE A 225 -0.70 17.79 6.78
CA PHE A 225 0.18 17.71 7.93
C PHE A 225 1.62 17.40 7.50
N ASN A 226 2.48 18.40 7.58
CA ASN A 226 3.88 18.29 7.22
C ASN A 226 4.74 18.05 8.47
N MET A 227 5.50 16.97 8.49
CA MET A 227 6.34 16.60 9.63
C MET A 227 7.78 16.35 9.19
N CYS A 228 8.73 16.81 10.00
CA CYS A 228 10.14 16.47 9.85
C CYS A 228 10.61 15.73 11.11
N GLU A 229 11.06 14.50 10.93
CA GLU A 229 11.60 13.68 12.02
C GLU A 229 13.11 13.58 11.92
N LEU A 230 13.81 14.08 12.95
CA LEU A 230 15.25 14.00 13.11
C LEU A 230 15.58 12.96 14.19
N GLY A 231 16.56 12.13 13.93
CA GLY A 231 16.96 11.11 14.91
C GLY A 231 17.92 10.07 14.32
N PRO A 232 18.47 9.19 15.17
CA PRO A 232 19.46 8.20 14.76
C PRO A 232 18.89 7.21 13.75
N ARG A 233 19.78 6.49 13.07
CA ARG A 233 19.40 5.41 12.14
C ARG A 233 18.76 4.25 12.90
N SER A 234 18.02 3.41 12.18
CA SER A 234 17.41 2.18 12.70
C SER A 234 16.33 2.36 13.78
N THR A 235 15.70 3.54 13.85
CA THR A 235 14.57 3.81 14.76
C THR A 235 13.19 3.61 14.13
N GLY A 236 13.12 2.97 12.96
CA GLY A 236 11.86 2.64 12.28
C GLY A 236 11.18 3.79 11.54
N LYS A 237 11.85 4.96 11.35
CA LYS A 237 11.27 6.11 10.65
C LYS A 237 10.75 5.77 9.26
N SER A 238 11.63 5.30 8.40
CA SER A 238 11.32 4.96 7.01
C SER A 238 10.40 3.75 6.89
N HIS A 239 10.47 2.81 7.86
CA HIS A 239 9.63 1.60 7.90
C HIS A 239 8.14 1.95 7.96
N LEU A 240 7.77 2.94 8.77
CA LEU A 240 6.38 3.36 8.93
C LEU A 240 5.75 3.72 7.57
N TYR A 241 6.42 4.56 6.80
CA TYR A 241 5.89 5.08 5.54
C TYR A 241 6.05 4.11 4.37
N LYS A 242 6.95 3.14 4.47
CA LYS A 242 7.19 2.17 3.41
C LYS A 242 6.31 0.92 3.53
N GLU A 243 6.05 0.47 4.77
CA GLU A 243 5.60 -0.90 5.00
C GLU A 243 4.20 -1.00 5.62
N ILE A 244 3.72 0.06 6.29
CA ILE A 244 2.50 -0.04 7.09
C ILE A 244 1.27 0.40 6.31
N SER A 245 1.37 1.50 5.57
CA SER A 245 0.24 2.02 4.81
C SER A 245 0.41 1.78 3.32
N PRO A 246 -0.63 1.22 2.66
CA PRO A 246 -0.66 1.14 1.21
C PRO A 246 -0.83 2.50 0.53
N ASN A 247 -1.14 3.53 1.30
CA ASN A 247 -1.48 4.87 0.84
C ASN A 247 -0.31 5.85 0.94
N SER A 248 0.85 5.37 1.42
CA SER A 248 2.07 6.16 1.52
C SER A 248 3.16 5.65 0.58
N ILE A 249 4.01 6.56 0.14
CA ILE A 249 5.20 6.25 -0.64
C ILE A 249 6.43 6.86 0.02
N LEU A 250 7.51 6.09 0.08
CA LEU A 250 8.81 6.58 0.53
C LEU A 250 9.70 6.87 -0.68
N VAL A 251 10.07 8.12 -0.84
CA VAL A 251 11.06 8.56 -1.82
C VAL A 251 12.42 8.56 -1.13
N SER A 252 13.26 7.59 -1.46
CA SER A 252 14.61 7.47 -0.89
C SER A 252 15.64 8.04 -1.84
N GLY A 253 16.54 8.84 -1.29
CA GLY A 253 17.80 9.37 -1.84
C GLY A 253 17.83 9.73 -3.32
N GLY A 254 18.37 10.88 -3.64
CA GLY A 254 18.67 11.20 -5.02
C GLY A 254 17.95 12.44 -5.57
N GLN A 255 18.11 12.65 -6.86
CA GLN A 255 17.53 13.78 -7.56
C GLN A 255 16.07 13.48 -7.92
N THR A 256 15.15 14.20 -7.28
CA THR A 256 13.77 14.21 -7.70
C THR A 256 13.51 15.43 -8.59
N THR A 257 12.51 15.34 -9.46
CA THR A 257 12.11 16.44 -10.33
C THR A 257 10.74 16.96 -9.94
N VAL A 258 10.48 18.24 -10.22
CA VAL A 258 9.15 18.85 -10.05
C VAL A 258 8.10 18.09 -10.85
N ALA A 259 8.46 17.59 -12.03
CA ALA A 259 7.58 16.78 -12.87
C ALA A 259 7.17 15.47 -12.20
N ASN A 260 8.10 14.80 -11.52
CA ASN A 260 7.82 13.54 -10.84
C ASN A 260 6.99 13.73 -9.57
N LEU A 261 7.27 14.80 -8.80
CA LEU A 261 6.56 15.04 -7.53
C LEU A 261 5.19 15.66 -7.75
N PHE A 262 5.07 16.63 -8.63
CA PHE A 262 3.88 17.48 -8.74
C PHE A 262 3.09 17.23 -10.02
N TYR A 263 3.59 17.69 -11.15
CA TYR A 263 2.92 17.58 -12.44
C TYR A 263 3.91 17.52 -13.60
N ASN A 264 3.74 16.52 -14.45
CA ASN A 264 4.53 16.37 -15.67
C ASN A 264 3.80 17.04 -16.84
N MET A 265 4.30 18.19 -17.28
CA MET A 265 3.71 18.96 -18.39
C MET A 265 3.83 18.26 -19.76
N GLY A 266 4.85 17.42 -19.94
CA GLY A 266 5.06 16.69 -21.19
C GLY A 266 4.05 15.57 -21.40
N SER A 267 3.83 14.75 -20.37
CA SER A 267 2.85 13.66 -20.38
C SER A 267 1.46 14.07 -19.88
N LYS A 268 1.30 15.30 -19.37
CA LYS A 268 0.07 15.78 -18.70
C LYS A 268 -0.41 14.87 -17.57
N THR A 269 0.53 14.33 -16.80
CA THR A 269 0.25 13.41 -15.68
C THR A 269 0.55 14.05 -14.34
N VAL A 270 -0.30 13.73 -13.37
CA VAL A 270 -0.14 14.12 -11.97
C VAL A 270 1.05 13.38 -11.36
N GLY A 271 1.83 14.06 -10.53
CA GLY A 271 2.96 13.49 -9.82
C GLY A 271 2.58 12.83 -8.49
N LEU A 272 3.61 12.40 -7.74
CA LEU A 272 3.45 11.60 -6.53
C LEU A 272 2.56 12.26 -5.47
N VAL A 273 2.67 13.56 -5.25
CA VAL A 273 1.89 14.28 -4.23
C VAL A 273 0.39 14.36 -4.53
N GLY A 274 -0.01 14.15 -5.78
CA GLY A 274 -1.42 14.07 -6.13
C GLY A 274 -1.96 12.65 -6.28
N MET A 275 -1.07 11.64 -6.19
CA MET A 275 -1.46 10.23 -6.31
C MET A 275 -1.44 9.48 -4.97
N TRP A 276 -0.73 10.01 -3.98
CA TRP A 276 -0.53 9.36 -2.69
C TRP A 276 -1.04 10.24 -1.55
N ASP A 277 -1.65 9.62 -0.55
CA ASP A 277 -2.14 10.33 0.64
C ASP A 277 -0.99 10.85 1.50
N CYS A 278 0.16 10.16 1.48
CA CYS A 278 1.36 10.60 2.15
C CYS A 278 2.60 10.35 1.30
N VAL A 279 3.42 11.38 1.09
CA VAL A 279 4.73 11.27 0.44
C VAL A 279 5.81 11.55 1.46
N ALA A 280 6.55 10.51 1.83
CA ALA A 280 7.67 10.62 2.75
C ALA A 280 9.00 10.69 1.99
N PHE A 281 9.94 11.46 2.51
CA PHE A 281 11.29 11.59 1.95
C PHE A 281 12.31 11.06 2.95
N ASP A 282 13.14 10.13 2.52
CA ASP A 282 14.29 9.66 3.29
C ASP A 282 15.54 10.45 2.87
N GLU A 283 16.38 10.79 3.85
CA GLU A 283 17.63 11.55 3.62
C GLU A 283 17.42 12.88 2.87
N VAL A 284 16.52 13.73 3.37
CA VAL A 284 16.14 15.03 2.76
C VAL A 284 17.34 15.91 2.42
N ALA A 285 18.45 15.83 3.21
CA ALA A 285 19.67 16.59 2.96
C ALA A 285 20.33 16.27 1.60
N GLY A 286 20.04 15.11 1.01
CA GLY A 286 20.52 14.68 -0.30
C GLY A 286 19.61 15.05 -1.46
N ILE A 287 18.40 15.51 -1.20
CA ILE A 287 17.43 15.85 -2.25
C ILE A 287 17.85 17.15 -2.93
N LYS A 288 18.19 17.06 -4.20
CA LYS A 288 18.46 18.21 -5.05
C LYS A 288 17.41 18.31 -6.15
N PHE A 289 16.66 19.38 -6.13
CA PHE A 289 15.82 19.69 -7.30
C PHE A 289 16.71 20.16 -8.44
N ARG A 290 16.55 19.60 -9.62
CA ARG A 290 17.22 20.08 -10.84
C ARG A 290 16.73 21.48 -11.24
N ASP A 291 15.42 21.72 -11.02
CA ASP A 291 14.78 23.00 -11.31
C ASP A 291 14.97 23.95 -10.12
N LYS A 292 15.44 25.18 -10.39
CA LYS A 292 15.61 26.22 -9.36
C LYS A 292 14.31 26.55 -8.62
N ASP A 293 13.19 26.40 -9.28
CA ASP A 293 11.86 26.68 -8.74
C ASP A 293 11.30 25.52 -7.87
N GLY A 294 11.91 24.33 -7.92
CA GLY A 294 11.41 23.15 -7.24
C GLY A 294 11.29 23.31 -5.71
N VAL A 295 12.23 24.01 -5.08
CA VAL A 295 12.18 24.30 -3.66
C VAL A 295 11.03 25.26 -3.32
N GLN A 296 10.80 26.26 -4.19
CA GLN A 296 9.72 27.23 -3.98
C GLN A 296 8.36 26.55 -4.11
N ILE A 297 8.17 25.74 -5.16
CA ILE A 297 6.93 24.96 -5.38
C ILE A 297 6.67 24.05 -4.17
N MET A 298 7.70 23.39 -3.64
CA MET A 298 7.56 22.55 -2.43
C MET A 298 7.11 23.38 -1.23
N LYS A 299 7.69 24.54 -0.99
CA LYS A 299 7.31 25.43 0.12
C LYS A 299 5.86 25.90 -0.02
N ASP A 300 5.45 26.31 -1.21
CA ASP A 300 4.09 26.76 -1.49
C ASP A 300 3.08 25.62 -1.27
N TYR A 301 3.42 24.42 -1.74
CA TYR A 301 2.60 23.23 -1.51
C TYR A 301 2.49 22.87 -0.02
N MET A 302 3.60 22.86 0.71
CA MET A 302 3.57 22.59 2.17
C MET A 302 2.75 23.63 2.95
N ALA A 303 2.75 24.87 2.49
CA ALA A 303 2.04 25.96 3.16
C ALA A 303 0.52 25.98 2.86
N SER A 304 0.14 25.65 1.63
CA SER A 304 -1.24 25.86 1.16
C SER A 304 -1.95 24.57 0.69
N GLY A 305 -1.25 23.45 0.57
CA GLY A 305 -1.78 22.22 -0.04
C GLY A 305 -1.99 22.32 -1.54
N SER A 306 -1.54 23.43 -2.17
CA SER A 306 -1.70 23.67 -3.59
C SER A 306 -0.39 24.10 -4.24
N PHE A 307 -0.27 23.89 -5.54
CA PHE A 307 0.87 24.40 -6.31
C PHE A 307 0.43 24.84 -7.70
N ALA A 308 1.17 25.78 -8.28
CA ALA A 308 1.00 26.20 -9.65
C ALA A 308 2.23 25.90 -10.48
N ARG A 309 2.05 25.35 -11.69
CA ARG A 309 3.14 25.14 -12.65
C ARG A 309 2.71 25.60 -14.04
N GLY A 310 3.39 26.61 -14.57
CA GLY A 310 3.05 27.22 -15.85
C GLY A 310 1.75 28.04 -15.79
N LYS A 311 0.90 27.92 -16.80
CA LYS A 311 -0.39 28.66 -16.89
C LYS A 311 -1.54 27.93 -16.16
N GLU A 312 -1.33 26.70 -15.71
CA GLU A 312 -2.33 25.91 -15.00
C GLU A 312 -2.03 25.92 -13.52
N ALA A 313 -2.91 26.53 -12.73
CA ALA A 313 -2.94 26.35 -11.30
C ALA A 313 -3.59 25.01 -11.01
N VAL A 314 -2.81 24.05 -10.51
CA VAL A 314 -3.32 22.75 -10.09
C VAL A 314 -3.58 22.86 -8.61
N SER A 315 -4.83 23.12 -8.24
CA SER A 315 -5.30 23.07 -6.86
C SER A 315 -5.72 21.63 -6.55
N TYR A 316 -4.89 20.89 -5.83
CA TYR A 316 -5.30 19.62 -5.24
C TYR A 316 -5.81 19.88 -3.82
N THR A 317 -7.04 20.34 -3.74
CA THR A 317 -7.83 20.42 -2.50
C THR A 317 -8.40 19.04 -2.10
N HIS A 318 -7.84 17.96 -2.57
CA HIS A 318 -8.35 16.62 -2.25
C HIS A 318 -7.23 15.67 -1.90
N LEU A 319 -6.63 15.88 -0.74
CA LEU A 319 -6.46 14.76 0.18
C LEU A 319 -7.85 14.56 0.80
N ARG A 320 -8.70 13.81 0.16
CA ARG A 320 -9.94 13.35 0.78
C ARG A 320 -9.56 12.39 1.90
N ALA A 321 -9.50 12.88 3.12
CA ALA A 321 -10.08 12.12 4.19
C ALA A 321 -11.52 11.84 3.71
N HIS A 322 -11.88 10.59 3.50
CA HIS A 322 -13.25 10.23 3.22
C HIS A 322 -14.09 10.77 4.38
N GLU A 323 -14.77 11.88 4.17
CA GLU A 323 -15.92 12.26 4.95
C GLU A 323 -16.98 11.23 4.64
N THR A 324 -17.17 10.30 5.55
CA THR A 324 -18.40 9.56 5.73
C THR A 324 -19.14 10.15 6.90
#